data_801558c9ef4b47146a9dc06f7fa0e26b
#
_entry.id   801558c9ef4b47146a9dc06f7fa0e26b
#
_cell.length_a   1.000
_cell.length_b   1.000
_cell.length_c   1.000
_cell.angle_alpha   90.00
_cell.angle_beta   90.00
_cell.angle_gamma   90.00
#
_symmetry.space_group_name_H-M   'P 1'
#
loop_
_entity.id
_entity.type
_entity.pdbx_description
1 polymer ?
#
loop_
_entity_poly.entity_id
_entity_poly.type
_entity_poly.pdbx_seq_one_letter_code
_entity_poly.pdbx_strand_id
1 'polypeptide(L)'
;MAPWLYKNLPWDPTKDLVAVAHVAYTPIVIATGSGSRFKSLADVVTAARAAPGTITYGSPGNGTTIHLAGDLFEKAAGVQLSHIPYKGSNPALLDALAGNVDLVVSSVPSAIGQIKGGKLRPLAVTSARRSTSLPDVPTVAELGYKGFDVSTWYGLFMPAGTPKSIVSRVN
;
A
#
# COMPACT_ATOMS: atom_id res chain seq x y z
N MET A 1 4.82 13.58 3.10
CA MET A 1 5.84 12.83 2.34
C MET A 1 6.45 13.63 1.20
N ALA A 2 5.66 14.35 0.39
CA ALA A 2 6.20 15.11 -0.76
C ALA A 2 7.43 15.98 -0.45
N PRO A 3 7.49 16.78 0.66
CA PRO A 3 8.66 17.60 0.97
C PRO A 3 9.97 16.81 1.17
N TRP A 4 9.88 15.55 1.53
CA TRP A 4 11.05 14.69 1.77
C TRP A 4 11.50 13.93 0.51
N LEU A 5 10.63 13.86 -0.50
CA LEU A 5 10.88 13.14 -1.74
C LEU A 5 11.26 14.07 -2.91
N TYR A 6 10.77 15.30 -2.89
CA TYR A 6 10.97 16.27 -3.96
C TYR A 6 11.74 17.50 -3.46
N LYS A 7 12.89 17.77 -4.04
CA LYS A 7 13.78 18.88 -3.64
C LYS A 7 13.18 20.26 -3.95
N ASN A 8 12.34 20.38 -4.95
CA ASN A 8 11.78 21.65 -5.43
C ASN A 8 10.25 21.56 -5.52
N LEU A 9 9.56 21.58 -4.37
CA LEU A 9 8.12 21.74 -4.34
C LEU A 9 7.77 23.23 -4.49
N PRO A 10 6.87 23.60 -5.41
CA PRO A 10 6.43 25.00 -5.58
C PRO A 10 5.46 25.47 -4.49
N TRP A 11 5.20 24.64 -3.48
CA TRP A 11 4.27 24.90 -2.37
C TRP A 11 4.76 24.19 -1.09
N ASP A 12 4.38 24.73 0.07
CA ASP A 12 4.68 24.16 1.39
C ASP A 12 3.37 23.58 2.00
N PRO A 13 3.25 22.26 2.16
CA PRO A 13 2.02 21.63 2.67
C PRO A 13 1.68 22.06 4.10
N THR A 14 2.63 22.57 4.86
CA THR A 14 2.42 23.02 6.24
C THR A 14 1.94 24.46 6.34
N LYS A 15 2.17 25.27 5.30
CA LYS A 15 1.84 26.70 5.26
C LYS A 15 0.72 27.03 4.29
N ASP A 16 0.68 26.34 3.14
CA ASP A 16 -0.20 26.68 2.03
C ASP A 16 -1.53 25.93 2.07
N LEU A 17 -1.67 24.97 3.00
CA LEU A 17 -2.88 24.16 3.15
C LEU A 17 -3.43 24.24 4.57
N VAL A 18 -4.76 24.23 4.70
CA VAL A 18 -5.49 24.02 5.96
C VAL A 18 -6.23 22.69 5.88
N ALA A 19 -6.08 21.85 6.91
CA ALA A 19 -6.84 20.61 7.02
C ALA A 19 -8.31 20.92 7.30
N VAL A 20 -9.20 20.27 6.56
CA VAL A 20 -10.66 20.40 6.70
C VAL A 20 -11.21 19.18 7.42
N ALA A 21 -11.05 17.99 6.83
CA ALA A 21 -11.59 16.76 7.40
C ALA A 21 -10.70 15.55 7.07
N HIS A 22 -10.67 14.59 7.98
CA HIS A 22 -10.23 13.24 7.69
C HIS A 22 -11.40 12.46 7.07
N VAL A 23 -11.20 11.94 5.85
CA VAL A 23 -12.28 11.30 5.08
C VAL A 23 -12.32 9.79 5.30
N ALA A 24 -11.19 9.12 5.19
CA ALA A 24 -11.14 7.66 5.30
C ALA A 24 -9.73 7.14 5.59
N TYR A 25 -9.67 5.94 6.18
CA TYR A 25 -8.51 5.04 6.15
C TYR A 25 -8.77 3.90 5.19
N THR A 26 -7.75 3.53 4.43
CA THR A 26 -7.83 2.44 3.47
C THR A 26 -6.71 1.45 3.76
N PRO A 27 -7.03 0.20 4.12
CA PRO A 27 -6.04 -0.85 4.26
C PRO A 27 -5.31 -1.11 2.95
N ILE A 28 -4.04 -1.48 3.05
CA ILE A 28 -3.23 -1.94 1.94
C ILE A 28 -3.16 -3.46 2.01
N VAL A 29 -3.10 -4.13 0.88
CA VAL A 29 -2.98 -5.57 0.76
C VAL A 29 -1.71 -5.93 -0.01
N ILE A 30 -1.00 -6.95 0.48
CA ILE A 30 0.05 -7.66 -0.25
C ILE A 30 -0.62 -8.87 -0.86
N ALA A 31 -0.60 -8.97 -2.19
CA ALA A 31 -1.26 -10.05 -2.91
C ALA A 31 -0.37 -10.57 -4.05
N THR A 32 -0.73 -11.73 -4.59
CA THR A 32 -0.08 -12.36 -5.74
C THR A 32 -1.12 -12.88 -6.71
N GLY A 33 -0.74 -13.16 -7.94
CA GLY A 33 -1.60 -13.84 -8.91
C GLY A 33 -2.05 -15.22 -8.38
N SER A 34 -3.27 -15.65 -8.68
CA SER A 34 -3.80 -16.94 -8.18
C SER A 34 -2.96 -18.15 -8.63
N GLY A 35 -2.33 -18.06 -9.81
CA GLY A 35 -1.41 -19.07 -10.36
C GLY A 35 0.00 -19.03 -9.78
N SER A 36 0.34 -18.04 -8.95
CA SER A 36 1.67 -17.90 -8.36
C SER A 36 2.06 -19.10 -7.48
N ARG A 37 3.36 -19.35 -7.43
CA ARG A 37 3.97 -20.34 -6.50
C ARG A 37 3.78 -19.95 -5.02
N PHE A 38 3.63 -18.66 -4.72
CA PHE A 38 3.46 -18.16 -3.35
C PHE A 38 2.02 -18.35 -2.88
N LYS A 39 1.85 -19.08 -1.79
CA LYS A 39 0.53 -19.35 -1.18
C LYS A 39 0.33 -18.59 0.12
N SER A 40 1.44 -18.16 0.74
CA SER A 40 1.47 -17.41 2.00
C SER A 40 2.55 -16.34 1.98
N LEU A 41 2.50 -15.40 2.94
CA LEU A 41 3.54 -14.41 3.12
C LEU A 41 4.86 -15.07 3.57
N ALA A 42 4.77 -16.19 4.29
CA ALA A 42 5.94 -16.97 4.72
C ALA A 42 6.71 -17.56 3.52
N ASP A 43 6.01 -18.00 2.47
CA ASP A 43 6.67 -18.49 1.24
C ASP A 43 7.48 -17.39 0.58
N VAL A 44 6.93 -16.17 0.53
CA VAL A 44 7.62 -14.98 -0.01
C VAL A 44 8.88 -14.70 0.78
N VAL A 45 8.79 -14.65 2.11
CA VAL A 45 9.93 -14.39 3.00
C VAL A 45 11.01 -15.45 2.84
N THR A 46 10.62 -16.73 2.78
CA THR A 46 11.55 -17.83 2.59
C THR A 46 12.29 -17.71 1.26
N ALA A 47 11.57 -17.45 0.17
CA ALA A 47 12.16 -17.28 -1.15
C ALA A 47 13.06 -16.03 -1.24
N ALA A 48 12.63 -14.91 -0.65
CA ALA A 48 13.41 -13.67 -0.64
C ALA A 48 14.71 -13.79 0.18
N ARG A 49 14.70 -14.59 1.26
CA ARG A 49 15.93 -14.89 2.02
C ARG A 49 16.88 -15.80 1.26
N ALA A 50 16.36 -16.77 0.51
CA ALA A 50 17.17 -17.66 -0.30
C ALA A 50 17.81 -16.94 -1.50
N ALA A 51 17.12 -15.94 -2.07
CA ALA A 51 17.58 -15.19 -3.24
C ALA A 51 17.18 -13.69 -3.09
N PRO A 52 17.97 -12.90 -2.34
CA PRO A 52 17.67 -11.49 -2.10
C PRO A 52 17.55 -10.68 -3.40
N GLY A 53 16.54 -9.79 -3.48
CA GLY A 53 16.32 -8.92 -4.61
C GLY A 53 15.72 -9.59 -5.86
N THR A 54 15.43 -10.88 -5.83
CA THR A 54 14.88 -11.61 -6.99
C THR A 54 13.35 -11.60 -7.03
N ILE A 55 12.70 -11.46 -5.89
CA ILE A 55 11.23 -11.39 -5.80
C ILE A 55 10.78 -9.98 -6.11
N THR A 56 9.96 -9.83 -7.13
CA THR A 56 9.47 -8.54 -7.59
C THR A 56 8.13 -8.16 -6.94
N TYR A 57 7.94 -6.87 -6.65
CA TYR A 57 6.63 -6.36 -6.29
C TYR A 57 6.26 -5.08 -7.04
N GLY A 58 5.03 -5.03 -7.56
CA GLY A 58 4.45 -3.85 -8.18
C GLY A 58 3.78 -2.93 -7.17
N SER A 59 3.92 -1.62 -7.35
CA SER A 59 3.19 -0.60 -6.60
C SER A 59 2.68 0.52 -7.52
N PRO A 60 1.75 1.41 -7.04
CA PRO A 60 1.26 2.54 -7.83
C PRO A 60 2.31 3.62 -8.17
N GLY A 61 3.52 3.50 -7.66
CA GLY A 61 4.61 4.43 -7.96
C GLY A 61 5.46 4.78 -6.76
N ASN A 62 6.65 5.33 -7.05
CA ASN A 62 7.63 5.73 -6.05
C ASN A 62 7.06 6.77 -5.07
N GLY A 63 7.36 6.59 -3.78
CA GLY A 63 7.00 7.54 -2.73
C GLY A 63 5.51 7.57 -2.35
N THR A 64 4.69 6.66 -2.89
CA THR A 64 3.33 6.47 -2.40
C THR A 64 3.34 5.75 -1.05
N THR A 65 2.30 5.92 -0.23
CA THR A 65 2.15 5.14 1.02
C THR A 65 2.18 3.63 0.75
N ILE A 66 1.67 3.23 -0.41
CA ILE A 66 1.63 1.82 -0.84
C ILE A 66 3.04 1.30 -1.13
N HIS A 67 3.89 2.07 -1.81
CA HIS A 67 5.30 1.74 -1.99
C HIS A 67 6.00 1.59 -0.64
N LEU A 68 5.83 2.58 0.25
CA LEU A 68 6.45 2.56 1.59
C LEU A 68 5.95 1.39 2.45
N ALA A 69 4.72 0.91 2.25
CA ALA A 69 4.25 -0.30 2.93
C ALA A 69 5.05 -1.54 2.51
N GLY A 70 5.43 -1.63 1.23
CA GLY A 70 6.36 -2.66 0.74
C GLY A 70 7.73 -2.56 1.39
N ASP A 71 8.34 -1.38 1.36
CA ASP A 71 9.67 -1.13 1.95
C ASP A 71 9.70 -1.41 3.46
N LEU A 72 8.65 -1.01 4.18
CA LEU A 72 8.53 -1.28 5.61
C LEU A 72 8.35 -2.78 5.88
N PHE A 73 7.64 -3.50 5.01
CA PHE A 73 7.55 -4.95 5.10
C PHE A 73 8.93 -5.62 4.88
N GLU A 74 9.70 -5.20 3.88
CA GLU A 74 11.06 -5.70 3.66
C GLU A 74 11.93 -5.54 4.91
N LYS A 75 11.89 -4.34 5.52
CA LYS A 75 12.62 -4.05 6.76
C LYS A 75 12.15 -4.92 7.93
N ALA A 76 10.84 -5.05 8.12
CA ALA A 76 10.27 -5.84 9.20
C ALA A 76 10.56 -7.33 9.06
N ALA A 77 10.58 -7.85 7.83
CA ALA A 77 10.86 -9.25 7.53
C ALA A 77 12.36 -9.57 7.42
N GLY A 78 13.23 -8.54 7.34
CA GLY A 78 14.67 -8.70 7.10
C GLY A 78 14.94 -9.37 5.76
N VAL A 79 14.26 -8.91 4.70
CA VAL A 79 14.40 -9.42 3.34
C VAL A 79 14.61 -8.27 2.35
N GLN A 80 15.05 -8.61 1.15
CA GLN A 80 15.18 -7.67 0.04
C GLN A 80 14.30 -8.13 -1.12
N LEU A 81 13.39 -7.26 -1.56
CA LEU A 81 12.55 -7.43 -2.73
C LEU A 81 12.99 -6.45 -3.83
N SER A 82 12.47 -6.62 -5.03
CA SER A 82 12.72 -5.72 -6.17
C SER A 82 11.45 -4.93 -6.48
N HIS A 83 11.45 -3.64 -6.19
CA HIS A 83 10.30 -2.77 -6.43
C HIS A 83 10.18 -2.38 -7.91
N ILE A 84 8.98 -2.56 -8.47
CA ILE A 84 8.60 -2.14 -9.82
C ILE A 84 7.52 -1.05 -9.72
N PRO A 85 7.87 0.23 -9.97
CA PRO A 85 6.91 1.33 -9.88
C PRO A 85 6.05 1.42 -11.14
N TYR A 86 4.74 1.54 -10.96
CA TYR A 86 3.76 1.76 -12.02
C TYR A 86 3.13 3.15 -11.94
N LYS A 87 2.45 3.58 -13.01
CA LYS A 87 1.66 4.82 -13.03
C LYS A 87 0.23 4.55 -12.52
N GLY A 88 0.10 4.12 -11.26
CA GLY A 88 -1.17 3.81 -10.60
C GLY A 88 -1.37 2.32 -10.28
N SER A 89 -2.46 2.00 -9.55
CA SER A 89 -2.74 0.65 -9.08
C SER A 89 -3.11 -0.33 -10.19
N ASN A 90 -3.88 0.11 -11.17
CA ASN A 90 -4.42 -0.80 -12.21
C ASN A 90 -3.33 -1.50 -13.03
N PRO A 91 -2.33 -0.81 -13.61
CA PRO A 91 -1.27 -1.51 -14.33
C PRO A 91 -0.46 -2.46 -13.45
N ALA A 92 -0.20 -2.13 -12.18
CA ALA A 92 0.46 -3.02 -11.26
C ALA A 92 -0.35 -4.30 -10.98
N LEU A 93 -1.68 -4.16 -10.82
CA LEU A 93 -2.60 -5.30 -10.65
C LEU A 93 -2.62 -6.19 -11.89
N LEU A 94 -2.67 -5.62 -13.08
CA LEU A 94 -2.68 -6.38 -14.35
C LEU A 94 -1.39 -7.19 -14.51
N ASP A 95 -0.24 -6.63 -14.18
CA ASP A 95 1.05 -7.33 -14.27
C ASP A 95 1.19 -8.43 -13.22
N ALA A 96 0.63 -8.24 -12.03
CA ALA A 96 0.54 -9.32 -11.04
C ALA A 96 -0.39 -10.46 -11.48
N LEU A 97 -1.51 -10.13 -12.14
CA LEU A 97 -2.42 -11.12 -12.72
C LEU A 97 -1.77 -11.92 -13.87
N ALA A 98 -0.95 -11.25 -14.68
CA ALA A 98 -0.21 -11.87 -15.77
C ALA A 98 1.04 -12.65 -15.32
N GLY A 99 1.46 -12.47 -14.06
CA GLY A 99 2.69 -13.07 -13.52
C GLY A 99 3.98 -12.35 -13.93
N ASN A 100 3.88 -11.12 -14.46
CA ASN A 100 5.02 -10.29 -14.81
C ASN A 100 5.74 -9.73 -13.56
N VAL A 101 5.03 -9.62 -12.44
CA VAL A 101 5.58 -9.39 -11.11
C VAL A 101 5.08 -10.46 -10.14
N ASP A 102 5.91 -10.84 -9.18
CA ASP A 102 5.58 -11.89 -8.20
C ASP A 102 4.46 -11.45 -7.25
N LEU A 103 4.51 -10.21 -6.81
CA LEU A 103 3.60 -9.60 -5.84
C LEU A 103 3.05 -8.28 -6.35
N VAL A 104 1.92 -7.88 -5.79
CA VAL A 104 1.42 -6.51 -5.86
C VAL A 104 1.13 -6.01 -4.45
N VAL A 105 1.57 -4.79 -4.17
CA VAL A 105 1.16 -4.03 -3.00
C VAL A 105 0.18 -2.96 -3.49
N SER A 106 -1.06 -3.03 -3.00
CA SER A 106 -2.15 -2.18 -3.52
C SER A 106 -3.14 -1.83 -2.41
N SER A 107 -3.98 -0.81 -2.63
CA SER A 107 -5.10 -0.56 -1.72
C SER A 107 -6.14 -1.68 -1.84
N VAL A 108 -6.77 -2.04 -0.72
CA VAL A 108 -7.84 -3.05 -0.72
C VAL A 108 -8.95 -2.70 -1.70
N PRO A 109 -9.48 -1.46 -1.76
CA PRO A 109 -10.51 -1.11 -2.75
C PRO A 109 -10.10 -1.34 -4.20
N SER A 110 -8.83 -1.11 -4.56
CA SER A 110 -8.36 -1.33 -5.93
C SER A 110 -8.24 -2.81 -6.27
N ALA A 111 -7.90 -3.66 -5.30
CA ALA A 111 -7.63 -5.09 -5.51
C ALA A 111 -8.85 -5.99 -5.26
N ILE A 112 -9.86 -5.52 -4.50
CA ILE A 112 -10.94 -6.34 -3.96
C ILE A 112 -11.72 -7.10 -5.03
N GLY A 113 -11.98 -6.50 -6.19
CA GLY A 113 -12.69 -7.14 -7.29
C GLY A 113 -11.93 -8.36 -7.82
N GLN A 114 -10.62 -8.26 -7.97
CA GLN A 114 -9.77 -9.36 -8.45
C GLN A 114 -9.58 -10.44 -7.37
N ILE A 115 -9.55 -10.05 -6.10
CA ILE A 115 -9.47 -10.98 -4.96
C ILE A 115 -10.77 -11.80 -4.85
N LYS A 116 -11.93 -11.13 -4.83
CA LYS A 116 -13.23 -11.80 -4.78
C LYS A 116 -13.50 -12.64 -6.01
N GLY A 117 -12.98 -12.25 -7.17
CA GLY A 117 -13.03 -13.02 -8.41
C GLY A 117 -12.03 -14.20 -8.46
N GLY A 118 -11.26 -14.45 -7.39
CA GLY A 118 -10.30 -15.55 -7.32
C GLY A 118 -9.07 -15.41 -8.24
N LYS A 119 -8.87 -14.23 -8.85
CA LYS A 119 -7.75 -13.97 -9.76
C LYS A 119 -6.49 -13.51 -9.04
N LEU A 120 -6.65 -12.86 -7.89
CA LEU A 120 -5.55 -12.52 -6.98
C LEU A 120 -5.75 -13.27 -5.65
N ARG A 121 -4.64 -13.73 -5.09
CA ARG A 121 -4.57 -14.30 -3.75
C ARG A 121 -4.03 -13.24 -2.80
N PRO A 122 -4.82 -12.74 -1.84
CA PRO A 122 -4.32 -11.89 -0.78
C PRO A 122 -3.47 -12.72 0.18
N LEU A 123 -2.30 -12.21 0.55
CA LEU A 123 -1.39 -12.86 1.49
C LEU A 123 -1.46 -12.24 2.88
N ALA A 124 -1.57 -10.91 2.95
CA ALA A 124 -1.74 -10.16 4.20
C ALA A 124 -2.28 -8.76 3.94
N VAL A 125 -2.96 -8.17 4.92
CA VAL A 125 -3.22 -6.72 4.97
C VAL A 125 -2.21 -6.06 5.90
N THR A 126 -1.86 -4.80 5.59
CA THR A 126 -0.79 -4.08 6.29
C THR A 126 -1.29 -3.26 7.48
N SER A 127 -2.60 -3.15 7.66
CA SER A 127 -3.23 -2.46 8.79
C SER A 127 -3.12 -3.24 10.09
N ALA A 128 -3.21 -2.55 11.24
CA ALA A 128 -3.19 -3.18 12.57
C ALA A 128 -4.31 -4.20 12.79
N ARG A 129 -5.45 -4.01 12.11
CA ARG A 129 -6.62 -4.92 12.17
C ARG A 129 -6.95 -5.41 10.78
N ARG A 130 -7.55 -6.60 10.69
CA ARG A 130 -8.05 -7.15 9.43
C ARG A 130 -9.05 -6.21 8.77
N SER A 131 -9.05 -6.19 7.44
CA SER A 131 -10.04 -5.44 6.68
C SER A 131 -11.42 -6.08 6.79
N THR A 132 -12.45 -5.28 7.04
CA THR A 132 -13.85 -5.76 7.04
C THR A 132 -14.27 -6.31 5.67
N SER A 133 -13.65 -5.84 4.60
CA SER A 133 -13.89 -6.36 3.23
C SER A 133 -13.14 -7.65 2.93
N LEU A 134 -12.14 -8.03 3.76
CA LEU A 134 -11.29 -9.21 3.64
C LEU A 134 -11.08 -9.85 5.05
N PRO A 135 -12.12 -10.30 5.74
CA PRO A 135 -12.04 -10.73 7.15
C PRO A 135 -11.16 -11.96 7.35
N ASP A 136 -11.02 -12.79 6.33
CA ASP A 136 -10.22 -14.03 6.38
C ASP A 136 -8.73 -13.78 6.09
N VAL A 137 -8.35 -12.59 5.62
CA VAL A 137 -6.97 -12.25 5.31
C VAL A 137 -6.27 -11.73 6.57
N PRO A 138 -5.19 -12.41 7.02
CA PRO A 138 -4.47 -12.00 8.22
C PRO A 138 -3.77 -10.66 8.02
N THR A 139 -3.47 -9.98 9.13
CA THR A 139 -2.58 -8.82 9.10
C THR A 139 -1.12 -9.26 9.07
N VAL A 140 -0.23 -8.38 8.59
CA VAL A 140 1.22 -8.59 8.67
C VAL A 140 1.64 -8.77 10.13
N ALA A 141 1.02 -8.04 11.07
CA ALA A 141 1.29 -8.16 12.51
C ALA A 141 0.91 -9.54 13.06
N GLU A 142 -0.25 -10.12 12.66
CA GLU A 142 -0.69 -11.47 13.05
C GLU A 142 0.27 -12.56 12.54
N LEU A 143 0.95 -12.30 11.42
CA LEU A 143 1.94 -13.21 10.82
C LEU A 143 3.34 -13.11 11.46
N GLY A 144 3.46 -12.42 12.60
CA GLY A 144 4.68 -12.39 13.41
C GLY A 144 5.45 -11.07 13.38
N TYR A 145 5.05 -10.10 12.57
CA TYR A 145 5.70 -8.79 12.46
C TYR A 145 5.02 -7.78 13.39
N LYS A 146 5.19 -7.98 14.70
CA LYS A 146 4.53 -7.20 15.75
C LYS A 146 4.69 -5.69 15.55
N GLY A 147 3.58 -4.95 15.73
CA GLY A 147 3.57 -3.50 15.61
C GLY A 147 3.50 -3.01 14.16
N PHE A 148 3.41 -3.89 13.17
CA PHE A 148 3.24 -3.49 11.78
C PHE A 148 1.83 -2.92 11.58
N ASP A 149 1.76 -1.64 11.26
CA ASP A 149 0.52 -0.92 10.96
C ASP A 149 0.78 0.17 9.93
N VAL A 150 0.40 -0.09 8.70
CA VAL A 150 0.51 0.87 7.59
C VAL A 150 -0.79 0.91 6.82
N SER A 151 -1.40 2.08 6.77
CA SER A 151 -2.64 2.31 6.02
C SER A 151 -2.54 3.60 5.23
N THR A 152 -3.22 3.68 4.11
CA THR A 152 -3.41 4.94 3.40
C THR A 152 -4.54 5.70 4.07
N TRP A 153 -4.35 6.98 4.34
CA TRP A 153 -5.40 7.87 4.80
C TRP A 153 -5.71 8.93 3.74
N TYR A 154 -6.93 9.38 3.73
CA TYR A 154 -7.43 10.43 2.84
C TYR A 154 -7.97 11.59 3.67
N GLY A 155 -7.59 12.80 3.32
CA GLY A 155 -8.03 14.02 3.96
C GLY A 155 -8.46 15.06 2.94
N LEU A 156 -9.39 15.91 3.35
CA LEU A 156 -9.77 17.09 2.61
C LEU A 156 -8.95 18.28 3.13
N PHE A 157 -8.38 19.03 2.20
CA PHE A 157 -7.60 20.22 2.48
C PHE A 157 -8.08 21.37 1.61
N MET A 158 -7.90 22.59 2.09
CA MET A 158 -8.16 23.84 1.37
C MET A 158 -6.90 24.71 1.38
N PRO A 159 -6.79 25.71 0.48
CA PRO A 159 -5.75 26.73 0.58
C PRO A 159 -5.76 27.44 1.95
N ALA A 160 -4.58 27.75 2.50
CA ALA A 160 -4.45 28.33 3.85
C ALA A 160 -5.23 29.65 4.04
N GLY A 161 -5.42 30.44 2.96
CA GLY A 161 -6.21 31.67 2.98
C GLY A 161 -7.75 31.48 2.99
N THR A 162 -8.25 30.25 3.01
CA THR A 162 -9.71 29.99 3.02
C THR A 162 -10.35 30.51 4.32
N PRO A 163 -11.43 31.30 4.27
CA PRO A 163 -12.12 31.79 5.45
C PRO A 163 -12.56 30.65 6.38
N LYS A 164 -12.36 30.82 7.69
CA LYS A 164 -12.71 29.81 8.70
C LYS A 164 -14.17 29.35 8.63
N SER A 165 -15.09 30.27 8.29
CA SER A 165 -16.51 29.95 8.11
C SER A 165 -16.77 28.96 6.99
N ILE A 166 -15.98 29.01 5.90
CA ILE A 166 -16.07 28.05 4.78
C ILE A 166 -15.46 26.71 5.21
N VAL A 167 -14.29 26.73 5.86
CA VAL A 167 -13.65 25.50 6.38
C VAL A 167 -14.61 24.77 7.32
N SER A 168 -15.19 25.46 8.30
CA SER A 168 -16.15 24.88 9.27
C SER A 168 -17.46 24.38 8.63
N ARG A 169 -17.84 24.92 7.49
CA ARG A 169 -19.07 24.52 6.79
C ARG A 169 -18.89 23.24 5.96
N VAL A 170 -17.64 22.93 5.61
CA VAL A 170 -17.28 21.75 4.79
C VAL A 170 -16.76 20.60 5.64
N ASN A 171 -16.34 20.89 6.88
CA ASN A 171 -15.88 19.88 7.86
C ASN A 171 -17.07 18.94 8.33
#